data_e63260b7ae602e115a260654c054485c
#
_entry.id   e63260b7ae602e115a260654c054485c
#
_cell.length_a   1.000
_cell.length_b   1.000
_cell.length_c   1.000
_cell.angle_alpha   90.00
_cell.angle_beta   90.00
_cell.angle_gamma   90.00
#
_symmetry.space_group_name_H-M   'P 1'
#
loop_
_entity.id
_entity.type
_entity.pdbx_description
1 polymer ?
#
loop_
_entity_poly.entity_id
_entity_poly.type
_entity_poly.pdbx_seq_one_letter_code
_entity_poly.pdbx_strand_id
1 'polypeptide(L)'
;MVKKWEIYFVDLDPTKGSEQKGTRPVLVASNDAVNTYLPVCTVIPFSSYKQGVKVYPTEVLLKTSETGLDRDSILMFQQIKTIDVSRLRSPAISSISDNAVRAKINNGLSEYFEL
;
A
#
# COMPACT_ATOMS: atom_id res chain seq x y z
N MET A 1 0.68 -4.64 17.00
CA MET A 1 1.36 -3.39 16.60
C MET A 1 1.54 -3.35 15.10
N VAL A 2 1.25 -2.23 14.50
CA VAL A 2 1.38 -2.03 13.05
C VAL A 2 2.86 -1.92 12.67
N LYS A 3 3.27 -2.63 11.63
CA LYS A 3 4.65 -2.63 11.14
C LYS A 3 4.73 -2.30 9.68
N LYS A 4 5.81 -1.63 9.29
CA LYS A 4 6.13 -1.38 7.89
C LYS A 4 6.14 -2.71 7.11
N TRP A 5 5.67 -2.68 5.89
CA TRP A 5 5.55 -3.80 4.96
C TRP A 5 4.37 -4.74 5.21
N GLU A 6 3.60 -4.52 6.26
CA GLU A 6 2.34 -5.24 6.46
C GLU A 6 1.25 -4.70 5.54
N ILE A 7 0.34 -5.58 5.14
CA ILE A 7 -0.81 -5.26 4.30
C ILE A 7 -2.08 -5.47 5.11
N TYR A 8 -2.94 -4.46 5.12
CA TYR A 8 -4.22 -4.48 5.84
C TYR A 8 -5.37 -4.10 4.91
N PHE A 9 -6.57 -4.55 5.21
CA PHE A 9 -7.77 -3.94 4.65
C PHE A 9 -8.10 -2.65 5.38
N VAL A 10 -8.49 -1.63 4.62
CA VAL A 10 -8.90 -0.32 5.13
C VAL A 10 -10.08 0.17 4.29
N ASP A 11 -11.09 0.73 4.96
CA ASP A 11 -12.11 1.51 4.29
C ASP A 11 -11.55 2.93 4.09
N LEU A 12 -11.33 3.30 2.83
CA LEU A 12 -10.75 4.59 2.47
C LEU A 12 -11.78 5.72 2.40
N ASP A 13 -13.08 5.40 2.43
CA ASP A 13 -14.12 6.41 2.42
C ASP A 13 -14.19 7.17 3.76
N PRO A 14 -14.60 8.44 3.76
CA PRO A 14 -15.02 9.23 2.60
C PRO A 14 -13.83 9.74 1.77
N THR A 15 -14.03 9.77 0.46
CA THR A 15 -13.03 10.26 -0.50
C THR A 15 -13.65 11.30 -1.42
N LYS A 16 -12.80 12.01 -2.18
CA LYS A 16 -13.26 13.03 -3.09
C LYS A 16 -12.61 12.82 -4.46
N GLY A 17 -13.44 12.93 -5.52
CA GLY A 17 -12.97 12.88 -6.91
C GLY A 17 -12.23 11.58 -7.24
N SER A 18 -11.00 11.73 -7.72
CA SER A 18 -10.18 10.59 -8.17
C SER A 18 -9.37 9.92 -7.07
N GLU A 19 -9.61 10.26 -5.80
CA GLU A 19 -9.00 9.54 -4.69
C GLU A 19 -9.46 8.09 -4.68
N GLN A 20 -8.57 7.18 -4.32
CA GLN A 20 -8.92 5.77 -4.21
C GLN A 20 -9.93 5.55 -3.12
N LYS A 21 -11.04 4.89 -3.43
CA LYS A 21 -12.20 4.74 -2.54
C LYS A 21 -12.53 3.28 -2.26
N GLY A 22 -13.39 3.08 -1.27
CA GLY A 22 -13.87 1.77 -0.87
C GLY A 22 -12.92 1.04 0.06
N THR A 23 -13.29 -0.19 0.43
CA THR A 23 -12.46 -1.07 1.24
C THR A 23 -11.44 -1.74 0.34
N ARG A 24 -10.16 -1.54 0.64
CA ARG A 24 -9.05 -2.02 -0.20
C ARG A 24 -7.88 -2.47 0.65
N PRO A 25 -7.05 -3.38 0.11
CA PRO A 25 -5.75 -3.64 0.72
C PRO A 25 -4.86 -2.39 0.61
N VAL A 26 -4.13 -2.11 1.67
CA VAL A 26 -3.13 -1.04 1.70
C VAL A 26 -1.82 -1.58 2.26
N LEU A 27 -0.71 -1.07 1.76
CA LEU A 27 0.62 -1.36 2.28
C LEU A 27 1.00 -0.29 3.30
N VAL A 28 1.44 -0.70 4.49
CA VAL A 28 2.02 0.22 5.46
C VAL A 28 3.42 0.60 5.01
N ALA A 29 3.61 1.88 4.68
CA ALA A 29 4.85 2.40 4.10
C ALA A 29 5.68 3.20 5.09
N SER A 30 5.08 3.68 6.18
CA SER A 30 5.81 4.42 7.22
C SER A 30 6.69 3.49 8.06
N ASN A 31 7.80 4.02 8.56
CA ASN A 31 8.74 3.24 9.35
C ASN A 31 8.15 2.87 10.72
N ASP A 32 8.76 1.88 11.36
CA ASP A 32 8.24 1.34 12.61
C ASP A 32 8.28 2.32 13.78
N ALA A 33 9.18 3.29 13.76
CA ALA A 33 9.21 4.35 14.77
C ALA A 33 7.94 5.21 14.67
N VAL A 34 7.55 5.63 13.46
CA VAL A 34 6.29 6.35 13.24
C VAL A 34 5.12 5.49 13.70
N ASN A 35 5.06 4.25 13.26
CA ASN A 35 3.95 3.32 13.53
C ASN A 35 3.80 3.03 15.03
N THR A 36 4.89 3.09 15.79
CA THR A 36 4.91 2.80 17.23
C THR A 36 4.49 4.03 18.05
N TYR A 37 5.00 5.21 17.70
CA TYR A 37 4.89 6.38 18.56
C TYR A 37 3.79 7.36 18.16
N LEU A 38 3.28 7.26 16.95
CA LEU A 38 2.21 8.15 16.47
C LEU A 38 0.91 7.39 16.31
N PRO A 39 -0.24 8.06 16.48
CA PRO A 39 -1.55 7.45 16.25
C PRO A 39 -1.92 7.33 14.76
N VAL A 40 -1.01 7.69 13.88
CA VAL A 40 -1.19 7.65 12.43
C VAL A 40 -0.11 6.80 11.76
N CYS A 41 -0.41 6.32 10.57
CA CYS A 41 0.57 5.67 9.71
C CYS A 41 0.34 6.10 8.26
N THR A 42 1.36 5.89 7.43
CA THR A 42 1.25 6.18 6.00
C THR A 42 1.04 4.89 5.24
N VAL A 43 0.05 4.89 4.36
CA VAL A 43 -0.32 3.71 3.59
C VAL A 43 -0.36 4.03 2.10
N ILE A 44 -0.17 2.98 1.29
CA ILE A 44 -0.27 3.04 -0.16
C ILE A 44 -1.31 2.01 -0.59
N PRO A 45 -2.41 2.44 -1.24
CA PRO A 45 -3.47 1.53 -1.66
C PRO A 45 -3.06 0.63 -2.83
N PHE A 46 -3.63 -0.57 -2.83
CA PHE A 46 -3.60 -1.49 -3.96
C PHE A 46 -4.90 -1.41 -4.75
N SER A 47 -4.81 -1.67 -6.04
CA SER A 47 -5.96 -1.93 -6.91
C SER A 47 -5.74 -3.26 -7.63
N SER A 48 -6.81 -4.05 -7.81
CA SER A 48 -6.70 -5.32 -8.51
C SER A 48 -6.28 -5.09 -9.96
N TYR A 49 -5.31 -5.88 -10.42
CA TYR A 49 -4.90 -5.87 -11.82
C TYR A 49 -5.81 -6.79 -12.62
N LYS A 50 -6.23 -6.32 -13.79
CA LYS A 50 -6.91 -7.13 -14.80
C LYS A 50 -6.19 -6.93 -16.12
N GLN A 51 -6.17 -7.98 -16.95
CA GLN A 51 -5.55 -7.92 -18.27
C GLN A 51 -6.13 -6.74 -19.05
N GLY A 52 -5.27 -5.94 -19.65
CA GLY A 52 -5.64 -4.75 -20.39
C GLY A 52 -5.67 -3.46 -19.58
N VAL A 53 -5.57 -3.54 -18.25
CA VAL A 53 -5.44 -2.36 -17.40
C VAL A 53 -4.03 -1.79 -17.55
N LYS A 54 -3.96 -0.48 -17.77
CA LYS A 54 -2.68 0.22 -17.90
C LYS A 54 -2.05 0.40 -16.53
N VAL A 55 -0.75 0.10 -16.45
CA VAL A 55 0.08 0.39 -15.26
C VAL A 55 0.88 1.65 -15.57
N TYR A 56 0.65 2.71 -14.80
CA TYR A 56 1.33 4.00 -14.99
C TYR A 56 2.71 4.01 -14.34
N PRO A 57 3.60 4.95 -14.73
CA PRO A 57 4.94 5.04 -14.12
C PRO A 57 4.94 5.28 -12.61
N THR A 58 3.85 5.82 -12.07
CA THR A 58 3.65 6.05 -10.62
C THR A 58 3.07 4.82 -9.92
N GLU A 59 3.11 3.66 -10.56
CA GLU A 59 2.52 2.44 -10.06
C GLU A 59 3.46 1.27 -10.29
N VAL A 60 3.27 0.19 -9.54
CA VAL A 60 4.00 -1.05 -9.75
C VAL A 60 3.04 -2.23 -9.68
N LEU A 61 3.13 -3.12 -10.65
CA LEU A 61 2.39 -4.37 -10.67
C LEU A 61 3.12 -5.41 -9.82
N LEU A 62 2.42 -5.96 -8.83
CA LEU A 62 2.94 -7.02 -7.97
C LEU A 62 2.07 -8.27 -8.10
N LYS A 63 2.73 -9.42 -8.12
CA LYS A 63 2.06 -10.71 -8.24
C LYS A 63 1.55 -11.19 -6.88
N THR A 64 0.60 -12.10 -6.90
CA THR A 64 0.08 -12.74 -5.68
C THR A 64 1.20 -13.37 -4.84
N SER A 65 2.20 -13.96 -5.49
CA SER A 65 3.36 -14.54 -4.82
C SER A 65 4.23 -13.51 -4.10
N GLU A 66 4.16 -12.24 -4.53
CA GLU A 66 4.95 -11.15 -3.94
C GLU A 66 4.20 -10.46 -2.80
N THR A 67 2.89 -10.44 -2.82
CA THR A 67 2.07 -9.69 -1.86
C THR A 67 1.32 -10.57 -0.87
N GLY A 68 0.99 -11.81 -1.25
CA GLY A 68 0.07 -12.64 -0.47
C GLY A 68 -1.40 -12.25 -0.65
N LEU A 69 -1.71 -11.37 -1.59
CA LEU A 69 -3.09 -11.02 -1.93
C LEU A 69 -3.70 -12.06 -2.88
N ASP A 70 -5.04 -12.07 -2.98
CA ASP A 70 -5.78 -13.02 -3.81
C ASP A 70 -5.56 -12.82 -5.30
N ARG A 71 -5.20 -11.61 -5.71
CA ARG A 71 -5.05 -11.22 -7.12
C ARG A 71 -3.77 -10.42 -7.31
N ASP A 72 -3.23 -10.50 -8.52
CA ASP A 72 -2.20 -9.57 -8.93
C ASP A 72 -2.74 -8.16 -8.76
N SER A 73 -1.93 -7.26 -8.24
CA SER A 73 -2.39 -5.97 -7.79
C SER A 73 -1.41 -4.88 -8.17
N ILE A 74 -1.97 -3.70 -8.36
CA ILE A 74 -1.19 -2.49 -8.68
C ILE A 74 -1.06 -1.69 -7.39
N LEU A 75 0.17 -1.40 -6.99
CA LEU A 75 0.45 -0.50 -5.86
C LEU A 75 0.55 0.92 -6.41
N MET A 76 -0.33 1.80 -5.91
CA MET A 76 -0.52 3.14 -6.47
C MET A 76 0.17 4.19 -5.61
N PHE A 77 1.40 4.57 -5.97
CA PHE A 77 2.16 5.55 -5.18
C PHE A 77 1.49 6.92 -5.14
N GLN A 78 0.77 7.30 -6.21
CA GLN A 78 0.04 8.57 -6.26
C GLN A 78 -1.13 8.67 -5.30
N GLN A 79 -1.55 7.53 -4.71
CA GLN A 79 -2.64 7.48 -3.74
C GLN A 79 -2.13 7.37 -2.30
N ILE A 80 -0.84 7.56 -2.08
CA ILE A 80 -0.25 7.52 -0.73
C ILE A 80 -0.96 8.50 0.19
N LYS A 81 -1.29 8.05 1.40
CA LYS A 81 -2.00 8.91 2.35
C LYS A 81 -1.71 8.52 3.80
N THR A 82 -1.89 9.47 4.68
CA THR A 82 -1.82 9.26 6.12
C THR A 82 -3.22 8.95 6.65
N ILE A 83 -3.31 7.92 7.48
CA ILE A 83 -4.56 7.52 8.13
C ILE A 83 -4.34 7.30 9.61
N ASP A 84 -5.42 7.36 10.40
CA ASP A 84 -5.38 6.93 11.79
C ASP A 84 -5.18 5.40 11.82
N VAL A 85 -4.33 4.91 12.72
CA VAL A 85 -4.03 3.47 12.80
C VAL A 85 -5.27 2.64 13.14
N SER A 86 -6.26 3.23 13.81
CA SER A 86 -7.51 2.53 14.14
C SER A 86 -8.33 2.14 12.91
N ARG A 87 -8.04 2.72 11.74
CA ARG A 87 -8.72 2.37 10.49
C ARG A 87 -8.22 1.06 9.89
N LEU A 88 -7.07 0.57 10.31
CA LEU A 88 -6.53 -0.70 9.86
C LEU A 88 -7.34 -1.85 10.45
N ARG A 89 -7.85 -2.72 9.60
CA ARG A 89 -8.62 -3.89 10.05
C ARG A 89 -7.67 -5.03 10.38
N SER A 90 -7.57 -5.36 11.67
CA SER A 90 -6.73 -6.47 12.16
C SER A 90 -7.40 -7.82 11.89
N PRO A 91 -6.62 -8.88 11.70
CA PRO A 91 -5.17 -8.88 11.60
C PRO A 91 -4.68 -8.44 10.23
N ALA A 92 -3.36 -8.24 10.08
CA ALA A 92 -2.75 -8.01 8.78
C ALA A 92 -3.06 -9.18 7.84
N ILE A 93 -3.33 -8.88 6.56
CA ILE A 93 -3.56 -9.91 5.55
C ILE A 93 -2.28 -10.69 5.28
N SER A 94 -1.17 -9.97 5.18
CA SER A 94 0.15 -10.50 4.86
C SER A 94 1.21 -9.44 5.13
N SER A 95 2.45 -9.77 4.85
CA SER A 95 3.55 -8.80 4.86
C SER A 95 4.51 -9.09 3.70
N ILE A 96 5.15 -8.04 3.20
CA ILE A 96 6.15 -8.18 2.14
C ILE A 96 7.51 -8.35 2.81
N SER A 97 8.09 -9.55 2.70
CA SER A 97 9.37 -9.87 3.32
C SER A 97 10.52 -10.00 2.33
N ASP A 98 10.23 -10.21 1.05
CA ASP A 98 11.25 -10.37 0.03
C ASP A 98 11.98 -9.05 -0.23
N ASN A 99 13.31 -9.07 -0.10
CA ASN A 99 14.12 -7.86 -0.24
C ASN A 99 14.09 -7.28 -1.65
N ALA A 100 13.98 -8.12 -2.67
CA ALA A 100 13.89 -7.65 -4.07
C ALA A 100 12.57 -6.93 -4.31
N VAL A 101 11.48 -7.42 -3.74
CA VAL A 101 10.16 -6.77 -3.83
C VAL A 101 10.19 -5.45 -3.07
N ARG A 102 10.75 -5.43 -1.88
CA ARG A 102 10.91 -4.18 -1.10
C ARG A 102 11.72 -3.14 -1.86
N ALA A 103 12.82 -3.55 -2.51
CA ALA A 103 13.63 -2.66 -3.32
C ALA A 103 12.84 -2.08 -4.49
N LYS A 104 12.04 -2.89 -5.16
CA LYS A 104 11.18 -2.45 -6.26
C LYS A 104 10.20 -1.36 -5.79
N ILE A 105 9.60 -1.55 -4.62
CA ILE A 105 8.66 -0.58 -4.04
C ILE A 105 9.38 0.70 -3.64
N ASN A 106 10.53 0.58 -2.98
CA ASN A 106 11.34 1.75 -2.58
C ASN A 106 11.79 2.57 -3.78
N ASN A 107 12.18 1.90 -4.88
CA ASN A 107 12.54 2.58 -6.11
C ASN A 107 11.35 3.35 -6.70
N GLY A 108 10.17 2.75 -6.68
CA GLY A 108 8.95 3.42 -7.14
C GLY A 108 8.62 4.66 -6.33
N LEU A 109 8.73 4.56 -5.00
CA LEU A 109 8.54 5.71 -4.11
C LEU A 109 9.58 6.80 -4.37
N SER A 110 10.83 6.41 -4.54
CA SER A 110 11.92 7.33 -4.82
C SER A 110 11.68 8.09 -6.12
N GLU A 111 11.24 7.41 -7.17
CA GLU A 111 10.88 8.05 -8.43
C GLU A 111 9.67 8.97 -8.29
N TYR A 112 8.65 8.53 -7.58
CA TYR A 112 7.44 9.32 -7.39
C TYR A 112 7.74 10.64 -6.68
N PHE A 113 8.58 10.63 -5.66
CA PHE A 113 8.96 11.82 -4.89
C PHE A 113 10.23 12.50 -5.41
N GLU A 114 10.88 11.96 -6.42
CA GLU A 114 12.15 12.47 -6.97
C GLU A 114 13.25 12.57 -5.90
N LEU A 115 13.39 11.51 -5.14
CA LEU A 115 14.40 11.43 -4.08
C LEU A 115 15.75 10.96 -4.61
#